data_74afd793297e5f215b1668fc9e8f582f
#
_entry.id   74afd793297e5f215b1668fc9e8f582f
#
_cell.length_a   1.000
_cell.length_b   1.000
_cell.length_c   1.000
_cell.angle_alpha   90.00
_cell.angle_beta   90.00
_cell.angle_gamma   90.00
#
_symmetry.space_group_name_H-M   'P 1'
#
loop_
_entity.id
_entity.type
_entity.pdbx_description
1 polymer ?
#
loop_
_entity_poly.entity_id
_entity_poly.type
_entity_poly.pdbx_seq_one_letter_code
_entity_poly.pdbx_strand_id
1 'polypeptide(L)'
;MSLFFTTTDRDVDRYEDWQIIRIPSVPFFAFKDRRVAYRGFSKALEIAKQYKLDIIHTQTEFSLGLLGIAIAHELKIPVVHTYHTQYEDYVRYIAKGMVIRPSMVKYIVRGFMSDLDGVICPSEIVYDLLLKYKVAAEKRVIPTGIELEKFQRPEITEEDVSDLRAKLGISSDETMLLSLSRVSYEKNIQAVMAALPSVLEEEDKVRLVVAGDGPYLPHLKSQAKKLGIEDKVVFTGMIAPGETALYYKAADFFISASTSETQGLTYLEALASGTPIIAHGNTYLDNIITDKMFGILYYHDNDLAGAILEAAIVTPEKDETKWAEKLYEISAENFGKRVYEYYLDLTISKDFHNDLNGEDSTMKRLTRMVTHLPTKAITLPVNGSVRIIKGSAKQVKKIRNIKKFFGLGKLSYFPSQIKS
;
A
#
# COMPACT_ATOMS: atom_id res chain seq x y z
N MET A 1 20.76 -13.30 2.61
CA MET A 1 19.94 -13.63 3.79
C MET A 1 19.06 -12.42 4.11
N SER A 2 17.77 -12.63 4.43
CA SER A 2 16.83 -11.55 4.74
C SER A 2 16.38 -11.64 6.21
N LEU A 3 16.27 -10.50 6.89
CA LEU A 3 15.71 -10.40 8.24
C LEU A 3 14.53 -9.43 8.24
N PHE A 4 13.44 -9.80 8.89
CA PHE A 4 12.21 -9.03 8.95
C PHE A 4 12.01 -8.43 10.35
N PHE A 5 12.11 -7.11 10.44
CA PHE A 5 11.82 -6.39 11.69
C PHE A 5 10.37 -5.90 11.68
N THR A 6 9.60 -6.34 12.66
CA THR A 6 8.18 -6.00 12.76
C THR A 6 7.78 -5.65 14.20
N THR A 7 6.54 -5.24 14.42
CA THR A 7 6.04 -4.93 15.76
C THR A 7 5.58 -6.19 16.49
N THR A 8 5.63 -6.16 17.85
CA THR A 8 4.99 -7.23 18.65
C THR A 8 3.48 -7.18 18.47
N ASP A 9 2.84 -8.35 18.43
CA ASP A 9 1.40 -8.51 18.52
C ASP A 9 1.05 -9.49 19.65
N ARG A 10 -0.18 -9.42 20.18
CA ARG A 10 -0.65 -10.31 21.24
C ARG A 10 -1.04 -11.69 20.73
N ASP A 11 -1.52 -11.72 19.47
CA ASP A 11 -2.09 -12.90 18.83
C ASP A 11 -1.09 -13.68 17.98
N VAL A 12 0.20 -13.37 18.12
CA VAL A 12 1.27 -14.02 17.36
C VAL A 12 1.72 -15.30 18.03
N ASP A 13 1.76 -16.36 17.24
CA ASP A 13 2.27 -17.67 17.65
C ASP A 13 3.76 -17.59 18.05
N ARG A 14 4.17 -18.32 19.09
CA ARG A 14 5.53 -18.29 19.61
C ARG A 14 6.56 -19.00 18.71
N TYR A 15 6.10 -19.69 17.66
CA TYR A 15 6.92 -20.48 16.73
C TYR A 15 7.12 -19.77 15.38
N GLU A 16 7.31 -18.45 15.39
CA GLU A 16 7.69 -17.73 14.18
C GLU A 16 9.10 -18.11 13.69
N ASP A 17 9.32 -17.94 12.39
CA ASP A 17 10.63 -18.07 11.77
C ASP A 17 11.66 -17.19 12.50
N TRP A 18 12.86 -17.72 12.74
CA TRP A 18 13.98 -17.01 13.36
C TRP A 18 14.39 -15.73 12.62
N GLN A 19 14.03 -15.60 11.36
CA GLN A 19 14.23 -14.39 10.55
C GLN A 19 13.30 -13.24 10.96
N ILE A 20 12.23 -13.50 11.69
CA ILE A 20 11.25 -12.50 12.14
C ILE A 20 11.64 -11.97 13.53
N ILE A 21 11.98 -10.69 13.57
CA ILE A 21 12.41 -10.01 14.80
C ILE A 21 11.32 -9.06 15.26
N ARG A 22 10.71 -9.38 16.41
CA ARG A 22 9.64 -8.58 17.01
C ARG A 22 10.20 -7.44 17.86
N ILE A 23 9.88 -6.21 17.48
CA ILE A 23 10.24 -5.00 18.23
C ILE A 23 9.11 -4.61 19.17
N PRO A 24 9.38 -4.34 20.46
CA PRO A 24 8.37 -3.95 21.44
C PRO A 24 7.56 -2.75 21.01
N SER A 25 6.24 -2.89 21.03
CA SER A 25 5.31 -1.90 20.45
C SER A 25 4.03 -1.78 21.28
N VAL A 26 3.33 -0.67 21.11
CA VAL A 26 2.01 -0.39 21.68
C VAL A 26 1.01 -0.10 20.59
N PRO A 27 -0.30 -0.37 20.78
CA PRO A 27 -1.33 0.01 19.85
C PRO A 27 -1.31 1.52 19.60
N PHE A 28 -1.55 1.93 18.36
CA PHE A 28 -1.65 3.34 18.03
C PHE A 28 -3.07 3.83 18.31
N PHE A 29 -3.21 4.90 19.08
CA PHE A 29 -4.52 5.38 19.56
C PHE A 29 -5.50 5.77 18.45
N ALA A 30 -4.98 6.24 17.30
CA ALA A 30 -5.82 6.66 16.17
C ALA A 30 -6.24 5.50 15.26
N PHE A 31 -5.50 4.39 15.28
CA PHE A 31 -5.72 3.20 14.45
C PHE A 31 -5.46 1.96 15.28
N LYS A 32 -6.52 1.30 15.72
CA LYS A 32 -6.41 0.12 16.61
C LYS A 32 -5.59 -1.02 15.98
N ASP A 33 -5.62 -1.13 14.67
CA ASP A 33 -4.90 -2.16 13.90
C ASP A 33 -3.44 -1.80 13.63
N ARG A 34 -2.99 -0.61 14.03
CA ARG A 34 -1.61 -0.16 13.88
C ARG A 34 -0.89 -0.14 15.20
N ARG A 35 0.40 -0.44 15.16
CA ARG A 35 1.25 -0.44 16.37
C ARG A 35 2.47 0.46 16.17
N VAL A 36 2.93 1.06 17.26
CA VAL A 36 4.09 1.97 17.27
C VAL A 36 5.19 1.33 18.13
N ALA A 37 6.33 1.08 17.54
CA ALA A 37 7.52 0.65 18.28
C ALA A 37 8.02 1.83 19.12
N TYR A 38 8.28 1.60 20.40
CA TYR A 38 8.68 2.64 21.36
C TYR A 38 10.05 2.40 22.00
N ARG A 39 10.61 1.21 21.80
CA ARG A 39 11.94 0.82 22.30
C ARG A 39 12.51 -0.31 21.43
N GLY A 40 13.78 -0.68 21.63
CA GLY A 40 14.40 -1.83 20.96
C GLY A 40 15.46 -1.44 19.93
N PHE A 41 15.81 -0.17 19.79
CA PHE A 41 16.85 0.29 18.87
C PHE A 41 18.19 -0.44 19.10
N SER A 42 18.69 -0.49 20.35
CA SER A 42 19.99 -1.12 20.66
C SER A 42 20.00 -2.61 20.28
N LYS A 43 18.92 -3.35 20.59
CA LYS A 43 18.79 -4.75 20.21
C LYS A 43 18.73 -4.95 18.71
N ALA A 44 17.95 -4.12 18.00
CA ALA A 44 17.85 -4.19 16.54
C ALA A 44 19.20 -3.87 15.87
N LEU A 45 19.93 -2.87 16.38
CA LEU A 45 21.25 -2.52 15.90
C LEU A 45 22.28 -3.63 16.16
N GLU A 46 22.23 -4.27 17.35
CA GLU A 46 23.09 -5.41 17.69
C GLU A 46 22.85 -6.58 16.72
N ILE A 47 21.60 -6.92 16.46
CA ILE A 47 21.22 -7.96 15.49
C ILE A 47 21.71 -7.58 14.08
N ALA A 48 21.48 -6.35 13.65
CA ALA A 48 21.92 -5.88 12.34
C ALA A 48 23.46 -5.99 12.18
N LYS A 49 24.24 -5.66 13.22
CA LYS A 49 25.70 -5.84 13.26
C LYS A 49 26.11 -7.31 13.22
N GLN A 50 25.45 -8.15 14.02
CA GLN A 50 25.73 -9.59 14.11
C GLN A 50 25.58 -10.27 12.74
N TYR A 51 24.52 -9.92 12.01
CA TYR A 51 24.20 -10.49 10.70
C TYR A 51 24.84 -9.73 9.53
N LYS A 52 25.60 -8.68 9.80
CA LYS A 52 26.33 -7.87 8.78
C LYS A 52 25.42 -7.51 7.61
N LEU A 53 24.33 -6.79 7.90
CA LEU A 53 23.38 -6.38 6.88
C LEU A 53 24.05 -5.43 5.87
N ASP A 54 23.79 -5.64 4.59
CA ASP A 54 24.33 -4.86 3.48
C ASP A 54 23.42 -3.66 3.13
N ILE A 55 22.11 -3.79 3.38
CA ILE A 55 21.11 -2.78 3.04
C ILE A 55 19.91 -2.89 3.99
N ILE A 56 19.21 -1.80 4.19
CA ILE A 56 17.93 -1.78 4.92
C ILE A 56 16.83 -1.30 3.99
N HIS A 57 15.73 -2.09 3.92
CA HIS A 57 14.52 -1.72 3.19
C HIS A 57 13.36 -1.46 4.15
N THR A 58 12.82 -0.26 4.14
CA THR A 58 11.70 0.15 4.97
C THR A 58 10.39 0.12 4.19
N GLN A 59 9.31 -0.38 4.83
CA GLN A 59 7.98 -0.54 4.23
C GLN A 59 6.93 0.37 4.90
N THR A 60 7.37 1.27 5.78
CA THR A 60 6.49 2.18 6.52
C THR A 60 7.24 3.43 6.94
N GLU A 61 6.57 4.58 6.93
CA GLU A 61 7.11 5.89 7.34
C GLU A 61 6.99 6.13 8.86
N PHE A 62 6.47 5.14 9.60
CA PHE A 62 6.28 5.24 11.05
C PHE A 62 7.53 4.76 11.82
N SER A 63 7.33 4.39 13.08
CA SER A 63 8.40 4.07 14.03
C SER A 63 9.42 3.03 13.54
N LEU A 64 8.98 1.99 12.82
CA LEU A 64 9.90 0.98 12.26
C LEU A 64 10.69 1.52 11.08
N GLY A 65 10.10 2.35 10.23
CA GLY A 65 10.82 3.01 9.15
C GLY A 65 11.89 3.94 9.67
N LEU A 66 11.57 4.76 10.68
CA LEU A 66 12.54 5.62 11.37
C LEU A 66 13.63 4.81 12.06
N LEU A 67 13.28 3.67 12.65
CA LEU A 67 14.24 2.74 13.24
C LEU A 67 15.20 2.20 12.17
N GLY A 68 14.69 1.78 11.01
CA GLY A 68 15.48 1.29 9.89
C GLY A 68 16.47 2.34 9.38
N ILE A 69 16.01 3.58 9.16
CA ILE A 69 16.87 4.70 8.74
C ILE A 69 17.99 4.93 9.77
N ALA A 70 17.64 4.95 11.07
CA ALA A 70 18.64 5.19 12.12
C ALA A 70 19.71 4.09 12.18
N ILE A 71 19.32 2.82 11.99
CA ILE A 71 20.25 1.68 11.95
C ILE A 71 21.13 1.75 10.70
N ALA A 72 20.55 2.03 9.53
CA ALA A 72 21.31 2.16 8.28
C ALA A 72 22.41 3.23 8.38
N HIS A 73 22.08 4.39 8.96
CA HIS A 73 23.04 5.48 9.17
C HIS A 73 24.14 5.09 10.16
N GLU A 74 23.79 4.41 11.26
CA GLU A 74 24.78 3.95 12.24
C GLU A 74 25.75 2.91 11.64
N LEU A 75 25.25 2.07 10.73
CA LEU A 75 26.03 1.05 10.04
C LEU A 75 26.71 1.58 8.76
N LYS A 76 26.37 2.78 8.32
CA LYS A 76 26.83 3.40 7.06
C LYS A 76 26.47 2.56 5.82
N ILE A 77 25.34 1.83 5.88
CA ILE A 77 24.80 1.02 4.77
C ILE A 77 23.65 1.78 4.10
N PRO A 78 23.30 1.44 2.83
CA PRO A 78 22.20 2.08 2.15
C PRO A 78 20.84 1.78 2.81
N VAL A 79 19.92 2.74 2.68
CA VAL A 79 18.52 2.60 3.09
C VAL A 79 17.61 2.95 1.93
N VAL A 80 16.73 2.02 1.61
CA VAL A 80 15.69 2.16 0.59
C VAL A 80 14.30 2.09 1.24
N HIS A 81 13.32 2.72 0.61
CA HIS A 81 11.93 2.72 1.08
C HIS A 81 10.97 2.43 -0.07
N THR A 82 9.97 1.59 0.14
CA THR A 82 8.84 1.47 -0.79
C THR A 82 7.67 2.33 -0.32
N TYR A 83 7.20 3.22 -1.18
CA TYR A 83 6.08 4.11 -0.88
C TYR A 83 4.75 3.48 -1.26
N HIS A 84 4.04 2.92 -0.29
CA HIS A 84 2.81 2.15 -0.51
C HIS A 84 1.51 2.96 -0.37
N THR A 85 1.53 4.12 0.29
CA THR A 85 0.30 4.80 0.72
C THR A 85 0.19 6.20 0.16
N GLN A 86 -0.87 6.47 -0.57
CA GLN A 86 -1.25 7.82 -1.00
C GLN A 86 -1.91 8.56 0.17
N TYR A 87 -1.08 9.13 1.05
CA TYR A 87 -1.52 9.74 2.30
C TYR A 87 -2.48 10.92 2.14
N GLU A 88 -2.45 11.64 1.01
CA GLU A 88 -3.36 12.77 0.79
C GLU A 88 -4.82 12.34 0.83
N ASP A 89 -5.14 11.20 0.23
CA ASP A 89 -6.48 10.64 0.23
C ASP A 89 -6.82 10.08 1.62
N TYR A 90 -5.84 9.42 2.25
CA TYR A 90 -6.02 8.81 3.56
C TYR A 90 -6.30 9.84 4.66
N VAL A 91 -5.64 11.00 4.62
CA VAL A 91 -5.82 12.07 5.61
C VAL A 91 -7.22 12.68 5.55
N ARG A 92 -7.85 12.76 4.38
CA ARG A 92 -9.24 13.21 4.23
C ARG A 92 -10.22 12.35 5.02
N TYR A 93 -9.94 11.04 5.15
CA TYR A 93 -10.81 10.09 5.84
C TYR A 93 -10.59 10.04 7.35
N ILE A 94 -9.33 10.07 7.81
CA ILE A 94 -8.95 9.73 9.18
C ILE A 94 -9.45 10.72 10.21
N ALA A 95 -9.49 11.98 9.89
CA ALA A 95 -9.72 13.03 10.87
C ALA A 95 -10.85 14.00 10.46
N LYS A 96 -11.69 13.65 9.47
CA LYS A 96 -12.60 14.62 8.86
C LYS A 96 -11.88 15.95 8.53
N GLY A 97 -10.61 15.87 8.15
CA GLY A 97 -9.73 17.00 7.82
C GLY A 97 -9.25 17.84 9.01
N MET A 98 -9.49 17.43 10.26
CA MET A 98 -9.23 18.29 11.44
C MET A 98 -7.79 18.27 11.97
N VAL A 99 -7.01 17.19 11.76
CA VAL A 99 -5.69 17.05 12.41
C VAL A 99 -4.53 17.31 11.46
N ILE A 100 -4.60 16.84 10.22
CA ILE A 100 -3.55 17.05 9.22
C ILE A 100 -4.19 17.55 7.94
N ARG A 101 -3.73 18.68 7.42
CA ARG A 101 -4.17 19.17 6.12
C ARG A 101 -3.46 18.41 5.02
N PRO A 102 -4.12 18.07 3.89
CA PRO A 102 -3.47 17.40 2.75
C PRO A 102 -2.19 18.10 2.29
N SER A 103 -2.16 19.45 2.33
CA SER A 103 -0.99 20.25 1.99
C SER A 103 0.23 20.02 2.89
N MET A 104 0.06 19.39 4.06
CA MET A 104 1.14 19.10 5.01
C MET A 104 1.76 17.72 4.77
N VAL A 105 1.02 16.81 4.13
CA VAL A 105 1.46 15.44 3.81
C VAL A 105 2.79 15.48 3.07
N LYS A 106 2.92 16.33 2.05
CA LYS A 106 4.15 16.47 1.27
C LYS A 106 5.38 16.82 2.12
N TYR A 107 5.21 17.63 3.16
CA TYR A 107 6.33 18.00 4.04
C TYR A 107 6.74 16.85 4.96
N ILE A 108 5.76 16.07 5.44
CA ILE A 108 6.01 14.88 6.27
C ILE A 108 6.71 13.81 5.44
N VAL A 109 6.19 13.50 4.26
CA VAL A 109 6.76 12.52 3.33
C VAL A 109 8.17 12.94 2.90
N ARG A 110 8.35 14.19 2.48
CA ARG A 110 9.65 14.72 2.11
C ARG A 110 10.66 14.69 3.26
N GLY A 111 10.21 15.01 4.49
CA GLY A 111 11.06 14.96 5.68
C GLY A 111 11.49 13.54 6.03
N PHE A 112 10.61 12.55 5.91
CA PHE A 112 10.96 11.15 6.09
C PHE A 112 11.96 10.67 5.01
N MET A 113 11.74 11.07 3.76
CA MET A 113 12.54 10.61 2.63
C MET A 113 13.86 11.39 2.42
N SER A 114 14.15 12.42 3.23
CA SER A 114 15.37 13.24 3.06
C SER A 114 16.65 12.47 3.33
N ASP A 115 16.58 11.42 4.11
CA ASP A 115 17.72 10.62 4.58
C ASP A 115 17.73 9.20 3.97
N LEU A 116 16.98 8.98 2.89
CA LEU A 116 16.99 7.73 2.12
C LEU A 116 18.00 7.82 0.97
N ASP A 117 18.65 6.70 0.68
CA ASP A 117 19.49 6.54 -0.51
C ASP A 117 18.63 6.26 -1.75
N GLY A 118 17.53 5.52 -1.60
CA GLY A 118 16.61 5.21 -2.68
C GLY A 118 15.15 5.07 -2.28
N VAL A 119 14.26 5.24 -3.26
CA VAL A 119 12.81 5.03 -3.10
C VAL A 119 12.28 4.17 -4.24
N ILE A 120 11.57 3.10 -3.89
CA ILE A 120 10.80 2.30 -4.82
C ILE A 120 9.40 2.90 -4.93
N CYS A 121 9.02 3.24 -6.15
CA CYS A 121 7.70 3.69 -6.52
C CYS A 121 6.95 2.51 -7.16
N PRO A 122 5.82 2.04 -6.60
CA PRO A 122 5.07 0.92 -7.18
C PRO A 122 4.39 1.24 -8.52
N SER A 123 4.36 2.52 -8.91
CA SER A 123 3.82 2.98 -10.19
C SER A 123 4.40 4.33 -10.59
N GLU A 124 4.22 4.72 -11.84
CA GLU A 124 4.54 6.04 -12.37
C GLU A 124 3.74 7.13 -11.64
N ILE A 125 2.51 6.85 -11.24
CA ILE A 125 1.66 7.77 -10.47
C ILE A 125 2.36 8.18 -9.17
N VAL A 126 2.93 7.20 -8.47
CA VAL A 126 3.70 7.44 -7.23
C VAL A 126 5.02 8.16 -7.52
N TYR A 127 5.71 7.80 -8.60
CA TYR A 127 6.92 8.46 -9.02
C TYR A 127 6.69 9.97 -9.26
N ASP A 128 5.65 10.32 -10.02
CA ASP A 128 5.26 11.70 -10.33
C ASP A 128 4.82 12.46 -9.07
N LEU A 129 4.10 11.78 -8.17
CA LEU A 129 3.71 12.36 -6.88
C LEU A 129 4.96 12.75 -6.07
N LEU A 130 5.95 11.87 -5.97
CA LEU A 130 7.17 12.13 -5.23
C LEU A 130 8.06 13.20 -5.90
N LEU A 131 8.00 13.33 -7.24
CA LEU A 131 8.59 14.47 -7.95
C LEU A 131 7.89 15.78 -7.55
N LYS A 132 6.57 15.83 -7.53
CA LYS A 132 5.78 17.00 -7.07
C LYS A 132 6.09 17.36 -5.62
N TYR A 133 6.39 16.37 -4.77
CA TYR A 133 6.81 16.58 -3.38
C TYR A 133 8.27 17.04 -3.26
N LYS A 134 9.03 17.02 -4.36
CA LYS A 134 10.46 17.37 -4.41
C LYS A 134 11.28 16.47 -3.48
N VAL A 135 11.02 15.18 -3.50
CA VAL A 135 11.84 14.16 -2.84
C VAL A 135 13.16 14.08 -3.57
N ALA A 136 14.28 14.22 -2.83
CA ALA A 136 15.63 14.26 -3.40
C ALA A 136 16.21 12.86 -3.66
N ALA A 137 15.85 11.86 -2.83
CA ALA A 137 16.32 10.48 -2.97
C ALA A 137 16.11 9.96 -4.39
N GLU A 138 16.99 9.09 -4.87
CA GLU A 138 16.82 8.38 -6.14
C GLU A 138 15.48 7.62 -6.12
N LYS A 139 14.75 7.69 -7.22
CA LYS A 139 13.42 7.03 -7.35
C LYS A 139 13.46 6.06 -8.51
N ARG A 140 12.99 4.83 -8.27
CA ARG A 140 12.87 3.82 -9.32
C ARG A 140 11.46 3.24 -9.32
N VAL A 141 10.84 3.16 -10.49
CA VAL A 141 9.54 2.50 -10.65
C VAL A 141 9.77 0.99 -10.71
N ILE A 142 9.31 0.30 -9.66
CA ILE A 142 9.32 -1.15 -9.55
C ILE A 142 7.95 -1.57 -9.04
N PRO A 143 7.02 -1.94 -9.93
CA PRO A 143 5.70 -2.43 -9.55
C PRO A 143 5.82 -3.65 -8.65
N THR A 144 5.06 -3.65 -7.55
CA THR A 144 5.01 -4.79 -6.63
C THR A 144 4.44 -6.00 -7.36
N GLY A 145 5.16 -7.10 -7.34
CA GLY A 145 4.69 -8.37 -7.88
C GLY A 145 3.86 -9.16 -6.89
N ILE A 146 3.18 -10.18 -7.39
CA ILE A 146 2.35 -11.08 -6.60
C ILE A 146 2.83 -12.53 -6.71
N GLU A 147 2.52 -13.33 -5.70
CA GLU A 147 2.74 -14.77 -5.70
C GLU A 147 1.69 -15.44 -6.59
N LEU A 148 2.07 -15.79 -7.82
CA LEU A 148 1.15 -16.33 -8.83
C LEU A 148 0.45 -17.60 -8.35
N GLU A 149 1.16 -18.46 -7.60
CA GLU A 149 0.65 -19.75 -7.11
C GLU A 149 -0.59 -19.60 -6.21
N LYS A 150 -0.73 -18.45 -5.54
CA LYS A 150 -1.90 -18.16 -4.70
C LYS A 150 -3.17 -17.93 -5.51
N PHE A 151 -3.05 -17.59 -6.79
CA PHE A 151 -4.15 -17.19 -7.66
C PHE A 151 -4.35 -18.15 -8.84
N GLN A 152 -3.28 -18.73 -9.39
CA GLN A 152 -3.38 -19.72 -10.45
C GLN A 152 -4.12 -20.98 -10.00
N ARG A 153 -3.85 -21.50 -8.79
CA ARG A 153 -4.59 -22.56 -8.12
C ARG A 153 -5.15 -23.62 -9.09
N PRO A 154 -4.32 -24.49 -9.67
CA PRO A 154 -4.79 -25.49 -10.65
C PRO A 154 -5.73 -26.53 -10.04
N GLU A 155 -5.78 -26.66 -8.71
CA GLU A 155 -6.70 -27.52 -7.99
C GLU A 155 -8.15 -27.01 -7.96
N ILE A 156 -8.38 -25.72 -8.27
CA ILE A 156 -9.75 -25.18 -8.42
C ILE A 156 -10.30 -25.65 -9.76
N THR A 157 -11.33 -26.49 -9.71
CA THR A 157 -11.97 -27.10 -10.86
C THR A 157 -13.10 -26.27 -11.44
N GLU A 158 -13.57 -26.61 -12.64
CA GLU A 158 -14.78 -26.01 -13.22
C GLU A 158 -16.04 -26.32 -12.38
N GLU A 159 -16.06 -27.44 -11.64
CA GLU A 159 -17.13 -27.78 -10.71
C GLU A 159 -17.15 -26.81 -9.53
N ASP A 160 -15.98 -26.49 -8.92
CA ASP A 160 -15.87 -25.50 -7.84
C ASP A 160 -16.37 -24.12 -8.30
N VAL A 161 -16.02 -23.72 -9.53
CA VAL A 161 -16.45 -22.46 -10.15
C VAL A 161 -17.98 -22.46 -10.33
N SER A 162 -18.54 -23.53 -10.90
CA SER A 162 -19.97 -23.68 -11.11
C SER A 162 -20.75 -23.67 -9.79
N ASP A 163 -20.23 -24.34 -8.76
CA ASP A 163 -20.84 -24.39 -7.43
C ASP A 163 -20.85 -23.02 -6.76
N LEU A 164 -19.75 -22.25 -6.89
CA LEU A 164 -19.72 -20.88 -6.39
C LEU A 164 -20.75 -19.99 -7.11
N ARG A 165 -20.80 -20.06 -8.44
CA ARG A 165 -21.78 -19.28 -9.24
C ARG A 165 -23.21 -19.63 -8.84
N ALA A 166 -23.53 -20.91 -8.72
CA ALA A 166 -24.85 -21.39 -8.26
C ALA A 166 -25.19 -20.88 -6.84
N LYS A 167 -24.23 -20.94 -5.91
CA LYS A 167 -24.38 -20.40 -4.55
C LYS A 167 -24.64 -18.89 -4.54
N LEU A 168 -24.07 -18.15 -5.50
CA LEU A 168 -24.30 -16.71 -5.67
C LEU A 168 -25.59 -16.39 -6.45
N GLY A 169 -26.29 -17.41 -6.95
CA GLY A 169 -27.50 -17.24 -7.76
C GLY A 169 -27.21 -16.74 -9.18
N ILE A 170 -26.04 -17.09 -9.74
CA ILE A 170 -25.57 -16.68 -11.06
C ILE A 170 -25.58 -17.89 -11.98
N SER A 171 -26.31 -17.79 -13.10
CA SER A 171 -26.39 -18.84 -14.10
C SER A 171 -25.13 -18.89 -14.98
N SER A 172 -24.93 -20.01 -15.67
CA SER A 172 -23.76 -20.19 -16.54
C SER A 172 -23.77 -19.28 -17.77
N ASP A 173 -24.93 -18.78 -18.16
CA ASP A 173 -25.15 -17.88 -19.29
C ASP A 173 -25.18 -16.40 -18.89
N GLU A 174 -25.00 -16.06 -17.61
CA GLU A 174 -24.89 -14.69 -17.10
C GLU A 174 -23.44 -14.25 -17.00
N THR A 175 -23.14 -13.02 -17.34
CA THR A 175 -21.82 -12.39 -17.17
C THR A 175 -21.64 -11.94 -15.74
N MET A 176 -20.67 -12.50 -15.03
CA MET A 176 -20.34 -12.15 -13.66
C MET A 176 -19.24 -11.09 -13.62
N LEU A 177 -19.58 -9.90 -13.16
CA LEU A 177 -18.63 -8.84 -12.84
C LEU A 177 -18.27 -8.93 -11.35
N LEU A 178 -16.99 -9.05 -11.01
CA LEU A 178 -16.51 -9.10 -9.64
C LEU A 178 -15.86 -7.78 -9.22
N SER A 179 -16.40 -7.14 -8.18
CA SER A 179 -15.72 -6.06 -7.46
C SER A 179 -15.26 -6.58 -6.11
N LEU A 180 -13.95 -6.77 -5.93
CA LEU A 180 -13.36 -7.32 -4.72
C LEU A 180 -12.44 -6.31 -4.05
N SER A 181 -12.87 -5.76 -2.91
CA SER A 181 -12.12 -4.75 -2.17
C SER A 181 -12.73 -4.50 -0.79
N ARG A 182 -12.03 -3.70 0.04
CA ARG A 182 -12.71 -3.07 1.17
C ARG A 182 -13.81 -2.14 0.66
N VAL A 183 -15.03 -2.29 1.17
CA VAL A 183 -16.19 -1.49 0.74
C VAL A 183 -16.13 -0.11 1.39
N SER A 184 -15.48 0.83 0.72
CA SER A 184 -15.29 2.21 1.15
C SER A 184 -15.53 3.18 -0.02
N TYR A 185 -15.80 4.44 0.29
CA TYR A 185 -16.21 5.43 -0.71
C TYR A 185 -15.20 5.59 -1.86
N GLU A 186 -13.89 5.57 -1.53
CA GLU A 186 -12.80 5.74 -2.49
C GLU A 186 -12.67 4.61 -3.51
N LYS A 187 -13.24 3.43 -3.21
CA LYS A 187 -13.26 2.32 -4.17
C LYS A 187 -14.28 2.49 -5.29
N ASN A 188 -15.13 3.50 -5.15
CA ASN A 188 -16.07 3.98 -6.17
C ASN A 188 -17.00 2.90 -6.77
N ILE A 189 -17.36 1.88 -5.97
CA ILE A 189 -18.30 0.81 -6.38
C ILE A 189 -19.66 1.41 -6.75
N GLN A 190 -20.02 2.54 -6.14
CA GLN A 190 -21.23 3.29 -6.45
C GLN A 190 -21.32 3.75 -7.91
N ALA A 191 -20.20 4.01 -8.59
CA ALA A 191 -20.18 4.36 -10.01
C ALA A 191 -20.50 3.14 -10.88
N VAL A 192 -19.94 1.96 -10.53
CA VAL A 192 -20.27 0.70 -11.21
C VAL A 192 -21.78 0.42 -11.12
N MET A 193 -22.34 0.53 -9.90
CA MET A 193 -23.77 0.34 -9.70
C MET A 193 -24.64 1.35 -10.42
N ALA A 194 -24.18 2.61 -10.56
CA ALA A 194 -24.91 3.65 -11.28
C ALA A 194 -24.94 3.41 -12.79
N ALA A 195 -23.95 2.72 -13.34
CA ALA A 195 -23.90 2.34 -14.76
C ALA A 195 -24.81 1.13 -15.09
N LEU A 196 -25.11 0.24 -14.12
CA LEU A 196 -25.84 -1.00 -14.38
C LEU A 196 -27.23 -0.81 -14.98
N PRO A 197 -28.09 0.16 -14.59
CA PRO A 197 -29.40 0.31 -15.22
C PRO A 197 -29.34 0.41 -16.74
N SER A 198 -28.45 1.24 -17.28
CA SER A 198 -28.30 1.37 -18.74
C SER A 198 -27.67 0.15 -19.41
N VAL A 199 -26.80 -0.59 -18.70
CA VAL A 199 -26.28 -1.87 -19.18
C VAL A 199 -27.40 -2.90 -19.28
N LEU A 200 -28.26 -3.00 -18.25
CA LEU A 200 -29.34 -3.99 -18.18
C LEU A 200 -30.49 -3.74 -19.15
N GLU A 201 -30.60 -2.54 -19.69
CA GLU A 201 -31.52 -2.23 -20.81
C GLU A 201 -31.10 -2.91 -22.12
N GLU A 202 -29.79 -3.14 -22.34
CA GLU A 202 -29.23 -3.74 -23.54
C GLU A 202 -28.82 -5.20 -23.35
N GLU A 203 -28.28 -5.55 -22.13
CA GLU A 203 -27.81 -6.88 -21.77
C GLU A 203 -28.26 -7.22 -20.34
N ASP A 204 -29.39 -7.93 -20.24
CA ASP A 204 -30.04 -8.25 -18.96
C ASP A 204 -29.36 -9.39 -18.18
N LYS A 205 -28.39 -10.07 -18.81
CA LYS A 205 -27.64 -11.19 -18.23
C LYS A 205 -26.35 -10.76 -17.46
N VAL A 206 -26.21 -9.49 -17.16
CA VAL A 206 -25.08 -9.00 -16.35
C VAL A 206 -25.41 -9.05 -14.86
N ARG A 207 -24.47 -9.56 -14.07
CA ARG A 207 -24.54 -9.65 -12.60
C ARG A 207 -23.33 -9.00 -11.98
N LEU A 208 -23.53 -8.20 -10.93
CA LEU A 208 -22.43 -7.62 -10.14
C LEU A 208 -22.30 -8.35 -8.80
N VAL A 209 -21.12 -8.88 -8.53
CA VAL A 209 -20.75 -9.44 -7.22
C VAL A 209 -19.82 -8.45 -6.50
N VAL A 210 -20.26 -7.95 -5.36
CA VAL A 210 -19.47 -7.09 -4.48
C VAL A 210 -18.95 -7.94 -3.33
N ALA A 211 -17.69 -8.34 -3.41
CA ALA A 211 -17.00 -9.14 -2.41
C ALA A 211 -16.14 -8.25 -1.51
N GLY A 212 -16.48 -8.24 -0.22
CA GLY A 212 -15.81 -7.43 0.79
C GLY A 212 -16.79 -6.79 1.76
N ASP A 213 -16.23 -6.16 2.79
CA ASP A 213 -16.98 -5.43 3.81
C ASP A 213 -16.37 -4.05 4.06
N GLY A 214 -17.14 -3.16 4.65
CA GLY A 214 -16.65 -1.83 5.01
C GLY A 214 -17.75 -0.81 5.29
N PRO A 215 -17.36 0.38 5.73
CA PRO A 215 -18.30 1.39 6.22
C PRO A 215 -19.28 1.92 5.16
N TYR A 216 -19.00 1.70 3.88
CA TYR A 216 -19.85 2.18 2.78
C TYR A 216 -20.88 1.15 2.30
N LEU A 217 -20.83 -0.10 2.78
CA LEU A 217 -21.74 -1.19 2.38
C LEU A 217 -23.23 -0.87 2.56
N PRO A 218 -23.68 -0.26 3.69
CA PRO A 218 -25.09 0.11 3.84
C PRO A 218 -25.56 1.10 2.78
N HIS A 219 -24.66 1.98 2.33
CA HIS A 219 -24.94 2.97 1.30
C HIS A 219 -25.17 2.30 -0.07
N LEU A 220 -24.29 1.34 -0.43
CA LEU A 220 -24.43 0.58 -1.66
C LEU A 220 -25.72 -0.23 -1.70
N LYS A 221 -26.10 -0.90 -0.60
CA LYS A 221 -27.39 -1.61 -0.51
C LYS A 221 -28.58 -0.68 -0.71
N SER A 222 -28.55 0.52 -0.12
CA SER A 222 -29.59 1.54 -0.34
C SER A 222 -29.62 2.04 -1.79
N GLN A 223 -28.44 2.16 -2.44
CA GLN A 223 -28.34 2.55 -3.84
C GLN A 223 -28.92 1.47 -4.76
N ALA A 224 -28.61 0.18 -4.55
CA ALA A 224 -29.18 -0.92 -5.32
C ALA A 224 -30.71 -0.84 -5.33
N LYS A 225 -31.31 -0.63 -4.15
CA LYS A 225 -32.77 -0.48 -4.01
C LYS A 225 -33.32 0.73 -4.77
N LYS A 226 -32.64 1.88 -4.68
CA LYS A 226 -33.07 3.11 -5.39
C LYS A 226 -33.01 2.96 -6.90
N LEU A 227 -32.03 2.19 -7.40
CA LEU A 227 -31.84 1.94 -8.83
C LEU A 227 -32.69 0.78 -9.36
N GLY A 228 -33.37 0.01 -8.48
CA GLY A 228 -34.17 -1.15 -8.86
C GLY A 228 -33.33 -2.33 -9.39
N ILE A 229 -32.11 -2.49 -8.89
CA ILE A 229 -31.15 -3.52 -9.33
C ILE A 229 -30.78 -4.49 -8.20
N GLU A 230 -31.60 -4.62 -7.17
CA GLU A 230 -31.30 -5.47 -6.00
C GLU A 230 -31.09 -6.94 -6.38
N ASP A 231 -31.83 -7.42 -7.36
CA ASP A 231 -31.74 -8.79 -7.89
C ASP A 231 -30.53 -9.00 -8.81
N LYS A 232 -29.88 -7.92 -9.27
CA LYS A 232 -28.71 -7.94 -10.16
C LYS A 232 -27.38 -7.76 -9.43
N VAL A 233 -27.42 -7.47 -8.10
CA VAL A 233 -26.22 -7.20 -7.29
C VAL A 233 -26.16 -8.14 -6.09
N VAL A 234 -25.10 -8.93 -6.00
CA VAL A 234 -24.84 -9.82 -4.87
C VAL A 234 -23.79 -9.20 -3.95
N PHE A 235 -24.11 -9.05 -2.67
CA PHE A 235 -23.18 -8.59 -1.63
C PHE A 235 -22.77 -9.79 -0.77
N THR A 236 -21.53 -10.27 -0.92
CA THR A 236 -21.05 -11.46 -0.19
C THR A 236 -20.64 -11.18 1.24
N GLY A 237 -20.33 -9.92 1.57
CA GLY A 237 -19.54 -9.58 2.77
C GLY A 237 -18.09 -9.99 2.61
N MET A 238 -17.37 -10.07 3.73
CA MET A 238 -15.94 -10.45 3.72
C MET A 238 -15.79 -11.92 3.31
N ILE A 239 -14.92 -12.18 2.35
CA ILE A 239 -14.53 -13.53 1.94
C ILE A 239 -13.19 -13.92 2.59
N ALA A 240 -12.97 -15.21 2.80
CA ALA A 240 -11.71 -15.69 3.34
C ALA A 240 -10.56 -15.52 2.33
N PRO A 241 -9.34 -15.19 2.78
CA PRO A 241 -8.21 -15.03 1.86
C PRO A 241 -7.96 -16.26 0.97
N GLY A 242 -8.24 -17.46 1.47
CA GLY A 242 -8.09 -18.70 0.70
C GLY A 242 -9.14 -18.90 -0.41
N GLU A 243 -10.24 -18.16 -0.38
CA GLU A 243 -11.32 -18.23 -1.38
C GLU A 243 -11.15 -17.20 -2.51
N THR A 244 -10.25 -16.22 -2.34
CA THR A 244 -10.10 -15.09 -3.27
C THR A 244 -9.86 -15.56 -4.71
N ALA A 245 -9.00 -16.54 -4.91
CA ALA A 245 -8.70 -17.10 -6.23
C ALA A 245 -9.92 -17.72 -6.90
N LEU A 246 -10.78 -18.40 -6.11
CA LEU A 246 -12.01 -19.00 -6.62
C LEU A 246 -13.00 -17.93 -7.10
N TYR A 247 -13.14 -16.82 -6.36
CA TYR A 247 -13.99 -15.71 -6.79
C TYR A 247 -13.50 -15.06 -8.07
N TYR A 248 -12.17 -14.84 -8.22
CA TYR A 248 -11.63 -14.34 -9.49
C TYR A 248 -11.90 -15.32 -10.63
N LYS A 249 -11.60 -16.59 -10.47
CA LYS A 249 -11.85 -17.63 -11.51
C LYS A 249 -13.31 -17.79 -11.89
N ALA A 250 -14.24 -17.56 -10.95
CA ALA A 250 -15.66 -17.62 -11.21
C ALA A 250 -16.18 -16.39 -11.95
N ALA A 251 -15.47 -15.29 -11.94
CA ALA A 251 -15.84 -14.05 -12.61
C ALA A 251 -15.39 -14.04 -14.07
N ASP A 252 -16.25 -13.53 -14.94
CA ASP A 252 -15.91 -13.25 -16.33
C ASP A 252 -15.00 -12.01 -16.43
N PHE A 253 -15.22 -11.02 -15.55
CA PHE A 253 -14.40 -9.82 -15.44
C PHE A 253 -14.27 -9.36 -14.00
N PHE A 254 -13.07 -8.89 -13.64
CA PHE A 254 -12.86 -8.07 -12.45
C PHE A 254 -13.13 -6.60 -12.78
N ILE A 255 -14.00 -5.92 -12.02
CA ILE A 255 -14.37 -4.52 -12.28
C ILE A 255 -13.97 -3.60 -11.12
N SER A 256 -13.36 -2.47 -11.45
CA SER A 256 -13.00 -1.43 -10.48
C SER A 256 -13.10 -0.02 -11.08
N ALA A 257 -13.86 0.83 -10.42
CA ALA A 257 -13.96 2.25 -10.75
C ALA A 257 -13.12 3.13 -9.80
N SER A 258 -12.17 2.54 -9.05
CA SER A 258 -11.28 3.27 -8.14
C SER A 258 -10.32 4.18 -8.90
N THR A 259 -10.21 5.44 -8.48
CA THR A 259 -9.26 6.43 -9.02
C THR A 259 -8.13 6.76 -8.04
N SER A 260 -8.08 6.08 -6.87
CA SER A 260 -7.17 6.38 -5.77
C SER A 260 -6.14 5.27 -5.49
N GLU A 261 -5.89 4.39 -6.45
CA GLU A 261 -4.93 3.30 -6.28
C GLU A 261 -3.49 3.79 -6.51
N THR A 262 -2.58 3.37 -5.64
CA THR A 262 -1.13 3.55 -5.86
C THR A 262 -0.61 2.58 -6.92
N GLN A 263 -1.14 1.36 -6.91
CA GLN A 263 -0.91 0.30 -7.89
C GLN A 263 -2.17 -0.53 -8.10
N GLY A 264 -2.84 -0.95 -7.00
CA GLY A 264 -4.04 -1.80 -7.03
C GLY A 264 -3.70 -3.28 -7.29
N LEU A 265 -3.20 -3.97 -6.27
CA LEU A 265 -2.81 -5.39 -6.39
C LEU A 265 -3.96 -6.28 -6.86
N THR A 266 -5.21 -5.92 -6.58
CA THR A 266 -6.41 -6.65 -7.03
C THR A 266 -6.48 -6.81 -8.55
N TYR A 267 -5.94 -5.87 -9.32
CA TYR A 267 -5.82 -6.02 -10.77
C TYR A 267 -4.87 -7.16 -11.14
N LEU A 268 -3.72 -7.23 -10.46
CA LEU A 268 -2.74 -8.29 -10.72
C LEU A 268 -3.26 -9.65 -10.27
N GLU A 269 -3.99 -9.69 -9.15
CA GLU A 269 -4.64 -10.90 -8.63
C GLU A 269 -5.67 -11.45 -9.63
N ALA A 270 -6.48 -10.57 -10.24
CA ALA A 270 -7.42 -10.94 -11.29
C ALA A 270 -6.70 -11.55 -12.50
N LEU A 271 -5.68 -10.87 -13.03
CA LEU A 271 -4.89 -11.37 -14.16
C LEU A 271 -4.20 -12.70 -13.83
N ALA A 272 -3.65 -12.85 -12.63
CA ALA A 272 -3.02 -14.10 -12.20
C ALA A 272 -4.02 -15.27 -12.10
N SER A 273 -5.29 -14.98 -11.82
CA SER A 273 -6.38 -15.96 -11.82
C SER A 273 -6.91 -16.28 -13.23
N GLY A 274 -6.44 -15.55 -14.26
CA GLY A 274 -6.94 -15.69 -15.63
C GLY A 274 -8.12 -14.80 -15.97
N THR A 275 -8.48 -13.85 -15.09
CA THR A 275 -9.67 -12.99 -15.19
C THR A 275 -9.29 -11.63 -15.76
N PRO A 276 -9.86 -11.20 -16.90
CA PRO A 276 -9.64 -9.89 -17.48
C PRO A 276 -10.30 -8.79 -16.64
N ILE A 277 -9.91 -7.53 -16.91
CA ILE A 277 -10.19 -6.39 -16.05
C ILE A 277 -11.06 -5.35 -16.80
N ILE A 278 -12.02 -4.75 -16.09
CA ILE A 278 -12.67 -3.50 -16.51
C ILE A 278 -12.28 -2.43 -15.48
N ALA A 279 -11.57 -1.39 -15.88
CA ALA A 279 -11.10 -0.40 -14.93
C ALA A 279 -11.04 1.02 -15.48
N HIS A 280 -11.10 2.01 -14.55
CA HIS A 280 -10.78 3.39 -14.90
C HIS A 280 -9.29 3.48 -15.24
N GLY A 281 -8.98 3.88 -16.48
CA GLY A 281 -7.64 3.97 -17.03
C GLY A 281 -6.77 5.01 -16.33
N ASN A 282 -5.51 4.70 -16.20
CA ASN A 282 -4.46 5.57 -15.70
C ASN A 282 -3.11 5.08 -16.23
N THR A 283 -2.05 5.89 -16.09
CA THR A 283 -0.72 5.58 -16.63
C THR A 283 -0.18 4.20 -16.21
N TYR A 284 -0.51 3.72 -15.00
CA TYR A 284 -0.11 2.38 -14.56
C TYR A 284 -0.89 1.28 -15.31
N LEU A 285 -2.22 1.40 -15.36
CA LEU A 285 -3.07 0.41 -16.02
C LEU A 285 -2.88 0.39 -17.54
N ASP A 286 -2.54 1.52 -18.18
CA ASP A 286 -2.18 1.59 -19.59
C ASP A 286 -0.99 0.68 -19.94
N ASN A 287 -0.03 0.55 -18.99
CA ASN A 287 1.11 -0.36 -19.14
C ASN A 287 0.76 -1.83 -18.84
N ILE A 288 -0.25 -2.09 -18.01
CA ILE A 288 -0.68 -3.45 -17.66
C ILE A 288 -1.65 -4.02 -18.69
N ILE A 289 -2.67 -3.24 -19.07
CA ILE A 289 -3.73 -3.66 -20.01
C ILE A 289 -3.35 -3.21 -21.42
N THR A 290 -2.40 -3.90 -21.99
CA THR A 290 -1.83 -3.60 -23.31
C THR A 290 -2.57 -4.28 -24.49
N ASP A 291 -3.47 -5.19 -24.17
CA ASP A 291 -4.27 -5.95 -25.14
C ASP A 291 -5.68 -6.18 -24.55
N LYS A 292 -6.70 -6.24 -25.40
CA LYS A 292 -8.10 -6.48 -24.99
C LYS A 292 -8.32 -7.79 -24.24
N MET A 293 -7.46 -8.79 -24.44
CA MET A 293 -7.56 -10.04 -23.67
C MET A 293 -7.25 -9.85 -22.18
N PHE A 294 -6.49 -8.82 -21.80
CA PHE A 294 -6.23 -8.49 -20.40
C PHE A 294 -7.32 -7.62 -19.80
N GLY A 295 -8.12 -6.93 -20.64
CA GLY A 295 -9.24 -6.13 -20.14
C GLY A 295 -9.56 -4.89 -21.00
N ILE A 296 -10.45 -4.09 -20.46
CA ILE A 296 -10.97 -2.86 -21.09
C ILE A 296 -10.75 -1.70 -20.11
N LEU A 297 -10.12 -0.63 -20.61
CA LEU A 297 -9.96 0.61 -19.86
C LEU A 297 -10.93 1.67 -20.36
N TYR A 298 -11.57 2.39 -19.44
CA TYR A 298 -12.37 3.57 -19.73
C TYR A 298 -11.77 4.79 -19.00
N TYR A 299 -11.97 6.00 -19.53
CA TYR A 299 -11.31 7.22 -19.01
C TYR A 299 -12.29 8.28 -18.50
N HIS A 300 -13.57 8.15 -18.82
CA HIS A 300 -14.62 9.04 -18.36
C HIS A 300 -15.76 8.20 -17.75
N ASP A 301 -16.37 8.68 -16.67
CA ASP A 301 -17.41 7.94 -15.96
C ASP A 301 -18.59 7.54 -16.88
N ASN A 302 -18.88 8.36 -17.90
CA ASN A 302 -19.93 8.08 -18.89
C ASN A 302 -19.60 6.89 -19.80
N ASP A 303 -18.33 6.49 -19.91
CA ASP A 303 -17.89 5.40 -20.80
C ASP A 303 -17.96 4.03 -20.08
N LEU A 304 -18.19 4.03 -18.76
CA LEU A 304 -18.20 2.80 -17.95
C LEU A 304 -19.29 1.82 -18.42
N ALA A 305 -20.50 2.29 -18.70
CA ALA A 305 -21.56 1.42 -19.20
C ALA A 305 -21.20 0.77 -20.54
N GLY A 306 -20.62 1.56 -21.46
CA GLY A 306 -20.12 1.05 -22.75
C GLY A 306 -19.00 0.02 -22.58
N ALA A 307 -18.08 0.22 -21.63
CA ALA A 307 -17.01 -0.74 -21.33
C ALA A 307 -17.56 -2.06 -20.77
N ILE A 308 -18.60 -2.01 -19.94
CA ILE A 308 -19.26 -3.21 -19.43
C ILE A 308 -19.98 -3.94 -20.56
N LEU A 309 -20.69 -3.24 -21.44
CA LEU A 309 -21.39 -3.83 -22.59
C LEU A 309 -20.39 -4.46 -23.57
N GLU A 310 -19.30 -3.77 -23.89
CA GLU A 310 -18.22 -4.34 -24.73
C GLU A 310 -17.73 -5.67 -24.13
N ALA A 311 -17.47 -5.69 -22.83
CA ALA A 311 -17.01 -6.88 -22.10
C ALA A 311 -18.03 -8.03 -22.16
N ALA A 312 -19.30 -7.75 -22.00
CA ALA A 312 -20.37 -8.75 -22.00
C ALA A 312 -20.62 -9.39 -23.40
N ILE A 313 -20.33 -8.63 -24.48
CA ILE A 313 -20.62 -9.07 -25.86
C ILE A 313 -19.37 -9.67 -26.53
N VAL A 314 -18.19 -9.15 -26.21
CA VAL A 314 -16.93 -9.52 -26.88
C VAL A 314 -16.07 -10.36 -25.96
N THR A 315 -15.89 -11.63 -26.31
CA THR A 315 -14.87 -12.48 -25.67
C THR A 315 -13.58 -12.43 -26.49
N PRO A 316 -12.53 -11.74 -26.04
CA PRO A 316 -11.27 -11.68 -26.79
C PRO A 316 -10.63 -13.06 -26.88
N GLU A 317 -10.03 -13.37 -28.03
CA GLU A 317 -9.21 -14.57 -28.16
C GLU A 317 -7.98 -14.48 -27.24
N LYS A 318 -7.74 -15.51 -26.45
CA LYS A 318 -6.65 -15.57 -25.49
C LYS A 318 -5.39 -16.11 -26.16
N ASP A 319 -4.36 -15.27 -26.27
CA ASP A 319 -3.00 -15.68 -26.66
C ASP A 319 -2.25 -16.14 -25.42
N GLU A 320 -2.07 -17.46 -25.27
CA GLU A 320 -1.42 -18.07 -24.11
C GLU A 320 0.03 -17.60 -23.91
N THR A 321 0.75 -17.29 -25.02
CA THR A 321 2.13 -16.80 -24.94
C THR A 321 2.18 -15.40 -24.32
N LYS A 322 1.38 -14.49 -24.84
CA LYS A 322 1.29 -13.12 -24.26
C LYS A 322 0.78 -13.15 -22.83
N TRP A 323 -0.15 -14.07 -22.52
CA TRP A 323 -0.64 -14.21 -21.14
C TRP A 323 0.48 -14.67 -20.20
N ALA A 324 1.28 -15.66 -20.60
CA ALA A 324 2.40 -16.13 -19.81
C ALA A 324 3.48 -15.06 -19.60
N GLU A 325 3.77 -14.25 -20.63
CA GLU A 325 4.68 -13.11 -20.52
C GLU A 325 4.16 -12.08 -19.51
N LYS A 326 2.85 -11.77 -19.55
CA LYS A 326 2.22 -10.86 -18.59
C LYS A 326 2.26 -11.41 -17.16
N LEU A 327 2.02 -12.70 -16.97
CA LEU A 327 2.14 -13.34 -15.68
C LEU A 327 3.57 -13.25 -15.11
N TYR A 328 4.59 -13.47 -15.94
CA TYR A 328 5.97 -13.26 -15.49
C TYR A 328 6.23 -11.79 -15.13
N GLU A 329 5.75 -10.84 -15.95
CA GLU A 329 5.90 -9.40 -15.69
C GLU A 329 5.38 -9.01 -14.32
N ILE A 330 4.21 -9.51 -13.90
CA ILE A 330 3.53 -9.18 -12.64
C ILE A 330 3.92 -10.09 -11.47
N SER A 331 4.82 -11.04 -11.66
CA SER A 331 5.20 -12.04 -10.65
C SER A 331 6.05 -11.46 -9.52
N ALA A 332 5.97 -12.09 -8.34
CA ALA A 332 6.86 -11.82 -7.22
C ALA A 332 8.34 -12.13 -7.57
N GLU A 333 8.58 -13.10 -8.45
CA GLU A 333 9.93 -13.44 -8.94
C GLU A 333 10.56 -12.25 -9.69
N ASN A 334 9.87 -11.72 -10.70
CA ASN A 334 10.35 -10.58 -11.47
C ASN A 334 10.51 -9.33 -10.60
N PHE A 335 9.55 -9.08 -9.70
CA PHE A 335 9.64 -8.02 -8.70
C PHE A 335 10.90 -8.17 -7.84
N GLY A 336 11.12 -9.36 -7.27
CA GLY A 336 12.28 -9.66 -6.43
C GLY A 336 13.60 -9.45 -7.17
N LYS A 337 13.70 -9.86 -8.45
CA LYS A 337 14.85 -9.62 -9.30
C LYS A 337 15.13 -8.12 -9.48
N ARG A 338 14.12 -7.34 -9.85
CA ARG A 338 14.26 -5.89 -10.07
C ARG A 338 14.62 -5.13 -8.78
N VAL A 339 14.05 -5.55 -7.64
CA VAL A 339 14.40 -4.99 -6.33
C VAL A 339 15.85 -5.32 -5.96
N TYR A 340 16.28 -6.56 -6.20
CA TYR A 340 17.66 -6.99 -5.94
C TYR A 340 18.67 -6.22 -6.79
N GLU A 341 18.40 -6.02 -8.08
CA GLU A 341 19.22 -5.19 -8.96
C GLU A 341 19.34 -3.75 -8.40
N TYR A 342 18.24 -3.19 -7.94
CA TYR A 342 18.25 -1.87 -7.33
C TYR A 342 19.07 -1.81 -6.03
N TYR A 343 19.01 -2.86 -5.22
CA TYR A 343 19.84 -2.96 -4.01
C TYR A 343 21.33 -2.96 -4.35
N LEU A 344 21.75 -3.69 -5.38
CA LEU A 344 23.15 -3.70 -5.83
C LEU A 344 23.59 -2.31 -6.26
N ASP A 345 22.79 -1.61 -7.06
CA ASP A 345 23.12 -0.25 -7.53
C ASP A 345 23.30 0.71 -6.35
N LEU A 346 22.39 0.66 -5.37
CA LEU A 346 22.47 1.52 -4.18
C LEU A 346 23.69 1.18 -3.30
N THR A 347 24.03 -0.11 -3.16
CA THR A 347 25.17 -0.56 -2.37
C THR A 347 26.48 -0.05 -2.99
N ILE A 348 26.65 -0.22 -4.31
CA ILE A 348 27.82 0.27 -5.05
C ILE A 348 27.93 1.80 -4.92
N SER A 349 26.84 2.54 -5.11
CA SER A 349 26.81 3.99 -4.99
C SER A 349 27.17 4.46 -3.58
N LYS A 350 26.72 3.76 -2.55
CA LYS A 350 26.98 4.10 -1.14
C LYS A 350 28.44 3.91 -0.76
N ASP A 351 29.04 2.80 -1.18
CA ASP A 351 30.46 2.52 -0.94
C ASP A 351 31.33 3.61 -1.55
N PHE A 352 31.05 4.02 -2.78
CA PHE A 352 31.75 5.11 -3.45
C PHE A 352 31.64 6.44 -2.71
N HIS A 353 30.46 6.76 -2.14
CA HIS A 353 30.26 8.01 -1.37
C HIS A 353 30.88 7.96 0.02
N ASN A 354 30.93 6.81 0.67
CA ASN A 354 31.56 6.64 1.98
C ASN A 354 33.05 6.88 1.93
N ASP A 355 33.68 6.53 0.80
CA ASP A 355 35.13 6.78 0.57
C ASP A 355 35.45 8.27 0.39
N LEU A 356 34.45 9.10 -0.01
CA LEU A 356 34.63 10.52 -0.32
C LEU A 356 34.30 11.50 0.84
N ASN A 357 33.45 11.07 1.81
CA ASN A 357 32.89 11.98 2.84
C ASN A 357 33.02 11.44 4.26
N GLY A 358 33.94 12.02 5.05
CA GLY A 358 34.00 11.77 6.49
C GLY A 358 32.88 12.45 7.29
N GLU A 359 32.29 11.68 8.18
CA GLU A 359 31.49 11.94 9.39
C GLU A 359 30.52 13.14 9.46
N ASP A 360 29.20 12.84 9.40
CA ASP A 360 28.17 13.62 10.09
C ASP A 360 27.31 12.68 10.97
N SER A 361 27.11 12.98 12.26
CA SER A 361 26.53 12.03 13.21
C SER A 361 25.01 11.87 13.00
N THR A 362 24.52 10.61 13.05
CA THR A 362 23.13 10.16 12.95
C THR A 362 22.16 10.97 13.84
N MET A 363 22.64 11.42 15.02
CA MET A 363 21.83 12.24 15.94
C MET A 363 21.57 13.67 15.43
N LYS A 364 22.48 14.26 14.66
CA LYS A 364 22.25 15.57 14.02
C LYS A 364 21.20 15.46 12.92
N ARG A 365 21.20 14.35 12.16
CA ARG A 365 20.22 14.09 11.09
C ARG A 365 18.83 13.82 11.64
N LEU A 366 18.67 12.97 12.66
CA LEU A 366 17.40 12.75 13.36
C LEU A 366 16.86 14.04 13.98
N THR A 367 17.72 14.89 14.50
CA THR A 367 17.31 16.20 15.02
C THR A 367 16.83 17.12 13.90
N ARG A 368 17.47 17.11 12.73
CA ARG A 368 17.00 17.87 11.54
C ARG A 368 15.63 17.37 11.07
N MET A 369 15.40 16.05 10.99
CA MET A 369 14.08 15.50 10.61
C MET A 369 12.95 16.00 11.52
N VAL A 370 13.18 16.01 12.83
CA VAL A 370 12.19 16.48 13.82
C VAL A 370 12.02 18.01 13.80
N THR A 371 13.08 18.76 13.50
CA THR A 371 13.06 20.24 13.49
C THR A 371 12.47 20.81 12.20
N HIS A 372 12.48 20.07 11.08
CA HIS A 372 11.86 20.49 9.83
C HIS A 372 10.35 20.23 9.76
N LEU A 373 9.75 19.56 10.75
CA LEU A 373 8.31 19.54 10.89
C LEU A 373 7.81 20.97 11.18
N PRO A 374 6.89 21.51 10.37
CA PRO A 374 6.40 22.88 10.58
C PRO A 374 5.78 22.98 11.98
N THR A 375 6.33 23.86 12.79
CA THR A 375 5.96 24.08 14.20
C THR A 375 4.49 24.51 14.45
N LYS A 376 3.72 24.70 13.37
CA LYS A 376 2.29 25.05 13.41
C LYS A 376 1.34 23.84 13.27
N ALA A 377 1.86 22.61 13.24
CA ALA A 377 1.10 21.47 12.71
C ALA A 377 0.59 20.47 13.73
N ILE A 378 0.89 20.58 15.02
CA ILE A 378 0.42 19.62 16.01
C ILE A 378 -0.47 20.34 17.04
N THR A 379 -1.76 20.26 16.84
CA THR A 379 -2.76 20.53 17.88
C THR A 379 -3.15 19.19 18.49
N LEU A 380 -2.75 18.94 19.74
CA LEU A 380 -3.24 17.79 20.51
C LEU A 380 -4.47 18.24 21.30
N PRO A 381 -5.59 17.54 21.21
CA PRO A 381 -6.72 17.81 22.09
C PRO A 381 -6.39 17.33 23.51
N VAL A 382 -6.40 18.24 24.46
CA VAL A 382 -6.36 17.92 25.90
C VAL A 382 -7.59 18.56 26.52
N ASN A 383 -8.50 17.72 27.01
CA ASN A 383 -9.69 18.11 27.77
C ASN A 383 -10.60 19.18 27.11
N GLY A 384 -11.02 18.93 25.86
CA GLY A 384 -12.07 19.75 25.23
C GLY A 384 -11.68 21.17 24.82
N SER A 385 -10.43 21.58 24.99
CA SER A 385 -9.94 22.91 24.60
C SER A 385 -8.77 22.84 23.65
N VAL A 386 -8.83 23.58 22.55
CA VAL A 386 -7.74 23.70 21.58
C VAL A 386 -6.74 24.76 22.07
N ARG A 387 -5.53 24.35 22.47
CA ARG A 387 -4.43 25.29 22.75
C ARG A 387 -3.40 25.26 21.62
N ILE A 388 -3.23 26.40 20.98
CA ILE A 388 -2.16 26.66 20.02
C ILE A 388 -0.86 26.87 20.78
N ILE A 389 0.10 25.97 20.66
CA ILE A 389 1.44 26.15 21.26
C ILE A 389 2.29 26.95 20.28
N LYS A 390 2.48 28.25 20.54
CA LYS A 390 3.48 29.08 19.86
C LYS A 390 4.89 28.67 20.32
N GLY A 391 5.78 28.32 19.37
CA GLY A 391 7.13 27.89 19.67
C GLY A 391 7.98 29.03 20.25
N SER A 392 8.63 28.79 21.36
CA SER A 392 9.75 29.54 21.90
C SER A 392 10.73 28.56 22.55
N ALA A 393 11.97 28.98 22.81
CA ALA A 393 13.13 28.22 23.30
C ALA A 393 12.88 27.20 24.46
N LYS A 394 11.72 27.17 25.06
CA LYS A 394 11.27 26.15 26.03
C LYS A 394 11.06 24.74 25.41
N GLN A 395 10.99 24.62 24.07
CA GLN A 395 10.78 23.33 23.39
C GLN A 395 12.04 22.45 23.38
N VAL A 396 13.23 23.02 23.49
CA VAL A 396 14.48 22.27 23.61
C VAL A 396 14.51 21.38 24.88
N LYS A 397 13.83 21.78 25.95
CA LYS A 397 13.66 20.95 27.16
C LYS A 397 12.73 19.74 26.95
N LYS A 398 11.83 19.78 25.98
CA LYS A 398 10.94 18.64 25.64
C LYS A 398 11.64 17.58 24.80
N ILE A 399 12.68 17.93 24.05
CA ILE A 399 13.55 17.01 23.31
C ILE A 399 14.30 16.07 24.28
N ARG A 400 14.56 16.48 25.51
CA ARG A 400 15.07 15.60 26.57
C ARG A 400 14.13 14.42 26.90
N ASN A 401 12.85 14.58 26.68
CA ASN A 401 11.84 13.52 26.87
C ASN A 401 11.74 12.57 25.66
N ILE A 402 12.13 12.99 24.46
CA ILE A 402 12.24 12.10 23.28
C ILE A 402 13.33 11.04 23.51
N LYS A 403 14.45 11.41 24.15
CA LYS A 403 15.47 10.41 24.58
C LYS A 403 14.87 9.34 25.50
N LYS A 404 13.92 9.73 26.35
CA LYS A 404 13.21 8.83 27.26
C LYS A 404 12.13 8.01 26.56
N PHE A 405 11.50 8.62 25.53
CA PHE A 405 10.46 7.99 24.71
C PHE A 405 11.02 6.87 23.81
N PHE A 406 12.22 7.05 23.24
CA PHE A 406 12.87 6.03 22.41
C PHE A 406 13.78 5.07 23.20
N GLY A 407 13.79 5.10 24.54
CA GLY A 407 14.56 4.18 25.35
C GLY A 407 16.08 4.35 25.23
N LEU A 408 16.55 5.51 24.76
CA LEU A 408 17.98 5.84 24.65
C LEU A 408 18.55 6.20 26.03
N GLY A 409 18.42 5.27 26.99
CA GLY A 409 19.04 5.35 28.30
C GLY A 409 20.55 5.07 28.18
N LYS A 410 21.37 6.03 28.62
CA LYS A 410 22.81 5.92 28.87
C LYS A 410 23.62 5.17 27.78
N LEU A 411 23.80 5.79 26.61
CA LEU A 411 25.03 5.63 25.87
C LEU A 411 26.07 6.54 26.54
N SER A 412 26.97 5.93 27.30
CA SER A 412 28.10 6.58 27.97
C SER A 412 29.20 6.90 26.96
N TYR A 413 28.94 7.85 26.07
CA TYR A 413 29.99 8.55 25.31
C TYR A 413 29.40 9.89 24.85
N PHE A 414 29.37 10.87 25.74
CA PHE A 414 29.29 12.28 25.35
C PHE A 414 30.40 13.04 26.06
N PRO A 415 31.27 13.73 25.32
CA PRO A 415 32.19 14.68 25.95
C PRO A 415 31.37 15.76 26.65
N SER A 416 31.70 16.00 27.89
CA SER A 416 31.20 17.10 28.70
C SER A 416 31.82 18.42 28.19
N GLN A 417 31.25 19.00 27.13
CA GLN A 417 31.56 20.40 26.78
C GLN A 417 30.43 20.96 25.93
N ILE A 418 29.41 21.53 26.54
CA ILE A 418 28.74 22.76 26.11
C ILE A 418 28.38 23.49 27.40
N LYS A 419 29.27 24.32 27.89
CA LYS A 419 28.99 25.44 28.77
C LYS A 419 28.92 26.70 27.90
N SER A 420 27.94 27.54 28.23
CA SER A 420 27.55 28.86 27.78
C SER A 420 26.85 28.96 26.45
#